data_cb0268ee6ddf3e8ada415aa9eb733480
#
_entry.id   cb0268ee6ddf3e8ada415aa9eb733480
#
_cell.length_a   1.000
_cell.length_b   1.000
_cell.length_c   1.000
_cell.angle_alpha   90.00
_cell.angle_beta   90.00
_cell.angle_gamma   90.00
#
_symmetry.space_group_name_H-M   'P 1'
#
loop_
_entity.id
_entity.type
_entity.pdbx_description
1 polymer ?
#
loop_
_entity_poly.entity_id
_entity_poly.type
_entity_poly.pdbx_seq_one_letter_code
_entity_poly.pdbx_strand_id
1 'polypeptide(L)'
;MNTRAPREHEVDGVDYHFITREHFAAMIERDELVEYAKVYDDYKGISRAEIDQAFSTGHDLLLRIDHQGARKVKEQYPQAISIFIIPPDSETWSRRLIGRGTDSASDLQTRLSTANQELDHISDFDYLVINDSLEQTKKSILTIIEAERVADRKSVV
;
A
#
# COMPACT_ATOMS: atom_id res chain seq x y z
N MET A 1 7.16 -7.43 -4.95
CA MET A 1 7.86 -7.73 -6.23
C MET A 1 7.59 -6.67 -7.26
N ASN A 2 8.48 -6.55 -8.28
CA ASN A 2 8.38 -5.56 -9.34
C ASN A 2 9.01 -6.08 -10.64
N THR A 3 8.40 -5.83 -11.79
CA THR A 3 8.97 -6.26 -13.08
C THR A 3 9.76 -5.17 -13.82
N ARG A 4 9.70 -3.91 -13.35
CA ARG A 4 10.56 -2.87 -13.89
C ARG A 4 12.02 -3.08 -13.51
N ALA A 5 12.91 -2.50 -14.26
CA ALA A 5 14.31 -2.44 -13.87
C ALA A 5 14.52 -1.70 -12.53
N PRO A 6 15.45 -2.13 -11.67
CA PRO A 6 15.81 -1.40 -10.46
C PRO A 6 16.35 0.01 -10.82
N ARG A 7 16.08 1.00 -9.95
CA ARG A 7 16.67 2.33 -10.06
C ARG A 7 18.11 2.31 -9.51
N GLU A 8 18.86 3.37 -9.78
CA GLU A 8 20.29 3.48 -9.43
C GLU A 8 20.62 3.18 -7.95
N HIS A 9 19.67 3.45 -7.05
CA HIS A 9 19.87 3.26 -5.60
C HIS A 9 19.06 2.11 -5.00
N GLU A 10 18.34 1.35 -5.84
CA GLU A 10 17.51 0.24 -5.37
C GLU A 10 18.29 -1.08 -5.42
N VAL A 11 18.18 -1.85 -4.36
CA VAL A 11 18.86 -3.14 -4.18
C VAL A 11 17.81 -4.25 -4.20
N ASP A 12 18.04 -5.25 -5.06
CA ASP A 12 17.18 -6.44 -5.14
C ASP A 12 17.19 -7.20 -3.81
N GLY A 13 16.01 -7.63 -3.38
CA GLY A 13 15.81 -8.32 -2.10
C GLY A 13 15.81 -7.41 -0.87
N VAL A 14 16.10 -6.11 -1.03
CA VAL A 14 16.06 -5.11 0.05
C VAL A 14 14.91 -4.12 -0.16
N ASP A 15 14.93 -3.40 -1.29
CA ASP A 15 13.88 -2.43 -1.63
C ASP A 15 12.69 -3.10 -2.31
N TYR A 16 12.97 -4.01 -3.20
CA TYR A 16 12.01 -4.84 -3.93
C TYR A 16 12.65 -6.16 -4.35
N HIS A 17 11.84 -7.17 -4.61
CA HIS A 17 12.24 -8.32 -5.41
C HIS A 17 11.97 -7.99 -6.88
N PHE A 18 13.03 -7.86 -7.70
CA PHE A 18 12.92 -7.59 -9.12
C PHE A 18 12.92 -8.91 -9.89
N ILE A 19 11.83 -9.18 -10.61
CA ILE A 19 11.63 -10.42 -11.35
C ILE A 19 11.23 -10.12 -12.79
N THR A 20 11.36 -11.11 -13.69
CA THR A 20 10.94 -10.96 -15.10
C THR A 20 9.43 -10.96 -15.22
N ARG A 21 8.90 -10.42 -16.32
CA ARG A 21 7.47 -10.42 -16.62
C ARG A 21 6.92 -11.84 -16.79
N GLU A 22 7.71 -12.73 -17.38
CA GLU A 22 7.38 -14.14 -17.58
C GLU A 22 7.24 -14.86 -16.23
N HIS A 23 8.18 -14.60 -15.32
CA HIS A 23 8.09 -15.16 -13.96
C HIS A 23 6.85 -14.62 -13.23
N PHE A 24 6.60 -13.32 -13.33
CA PHE A 24 5.42 -12.69 -12.70
C PHE A 24 4.12 -13.28 -13.27
N ALA A 25 4.02 -13.46 -14.59
CA ALA A 25 2.86 -14.09 -15.23
C ALA A 25 2.64 -15.52 -14.73
N ALA A 26 3.71 -16.31 -14.63
CA ALA A 26 3.63 -17.65 -14.07
C ALA A 26 3.17 -17.67 -12.59
N MET A 27 3.52 -16.65 -11.80
CA MET A 27 3.02 -16.51 -10.43
C MET A 27 1.53 -16.20 -10.38
N ILE A 28 1.01 -15.39 -11.31
CA ILE A 28 -0.44 -15.14 -11.45
C ILE A 28 -1.17 -16.45 -11.77
N GLU A 29 -0.69 -17.22 -12.74
CA GLU A 29 -1.29 -18.49 -13.14
C GLU A 29 -1.32 -19.53 -11.99
N ARG A 30 -0.33 -19.49 -11.10
CA ARG A 30 -0.23 -20.38 -9.94
C ARG A 30 -0.92 -19.84 -8.69
N ASP A 31 -1.61 -18.69 -8.76
CA ASP A 31 -2.25 -18.01 -7.62
C ASP A 31 -1.28 -17.75 -6.44
N GLU A 32 -0.03 -17.42 -6.76
CA GLU A 32 1.01 -17.15 -5.75
C GLU A 32 1.01 -15.70 -5.25
N LEU A 33 0.17 -14.83 -5.83
CA LEU A 33 0.07 -13.42 -5.48
C LEU A 33 -1.21 -13.14 -4.68
N VAL A 34 -1.06 -12.40 -3.59
CA VAL A 34 -2.19 -11.89 -2.79
C VAL A 34 -2.81 -10.67 -3.46
N GLU A 35 -1.94 -9.80 -3.98
CA GLU A 35 -2.35 -8.59 -4.70
C GLU A 35 -1.35 -8.32 -5.82
N TYR A 36 -1.85 -7.84 -6.95
CA TYR A 36 -1.01 -7.30 -8.01
C TYR A 36 -1.74 -6.24 -8.83
N ALA A 37 -0.96 -5.32 -9.38
CA ALA A 37 -1.44 -4.28 -10.28
C ALA A 37 -0.48 -4.08 -11.45
N LYS A 38 -1.03 -3.76 -12.62
CA LYS A 38 -0.25 -3.25 -13.74
C LYS A 38 -0.09 -1.74 -13.59
N VAL A 39 1.14 -1.27 -13.55
CA VAL A 39 1.49 0.15 -13.44
C VAL A 39 2.31 0.53 -14.66
N TYR A 40 1.69 1.22 -15.62
CA TYR A 40 2.21 1.44 -16.97
C TYR A 40 2.43 0.09 -17.69
N ASP A 41 3.66 -0.21 -18.07
CA ASP A 41 4.02 -1.46 -18.73
C ASP A 41 4.54 -2.54 -17.77
N ASP A 42 4.69 -2.23 -16.50
CA ASP A 42 5.24 -3.13 -15.49
C ASP A 42 4.17 -3.63 -14.51
N TYR A 43 4.50 -4.70 -13.82
CA TYR A 43 3.67 -5.27 -12.77
C TYR A 43 4.32 -5.06 -11.41
N LYS A 44 3.48 -4.86 -10.40
CA LYS A 44 3.82 -4.88 -8.98
C LYS A 44 2.91 -5.85 -8.28
N GLY A 45 3.42 -6.55 -7.29
CA GLY A 45 2.61 -7.49 -6.52
C GLY A 45 3.25 -7.91 -5.22
N ILE A 46 2.45 -8.56 -4.41
CA ILE A 46 2.81 -9.09 -3.08
C ILE A 46 2.54 -10.59 -3.13
N SER A 47 3.55 -11.41 -2.86
CA SER A 47 3.38 -12.86 -2.84
C SER A 47 2.82 -13.35 -1.52
N ARG A 48 2.10 -14.47 -1.59
CA ARG A 48 1.66 -15.20 -0.39
C ARG A 48 2.86 -15.62 0.47
N ALA A 49 3.94 -16.08 -0.17
CA ALA A 49 5.14 -16.51 0.52
C ALA A 49 5.80 -15.39 1.35
N GLU A 50 5.81 -14.12 0.86
CA GLU A 50 6.32 -12.98 1.64
C GLU A 50 5.46 -12.69 2.87
N ILE A 51 4.13 -12.81 2.75
CA ILE A 51 3.21 -12.64 3.88
C ILE A 51 3.37 -13.78 4.89
N ASP A 52 3.40 -15.02 4.43
CA ASP A 52 3.57 -16.20 5.29
C ASP A 52 4.90 -16.16 6.02
N GLN A 53 5.97 -15.74 5.36
CA GLN A 53 7.28 -15.54 5.98
C GLN A 53 7.23 -14.47 7.08
N ALA A 54 6.59 -13.32 6.82
CA ALA A 54 6.46 -12.28 7.83
C ALA A 54 5.69 -12.79 9.06
N PHE A 55 4.59 -13.49 8.87
CA PHE A 55 3.81 -14.07 9.97
C PHE A 55 4.61 -15.14 10.74
N SER A 56 5.41 -15.95 10.06
CA SER A 56 6.23 -16.98 10.73
C SER A 56 7.32 -16.40 11.64
N THR A 57 7.74 -15.17 11.37
CA THR A 57 8.76 -14.47 12.20
C THR A 57 8.14 -13.68 13.36
N GLY A 58 6.80 -13.62 13.47
CA GLY A 58 6.09 -12.86 14.50
C GLY A 58 6.21 -11.34 14.36
N HIS A 59 6.59 -10.85 13.18
CA HIS A 59 6.65 -9.43 12.89
C HIS A 59 5.35 -8.94 12.26
N ASP A 60 5.02 -7.67 12.48
CA ASP A 60 3.96 -7.02 11.73
C ASP A 60 4.41 -6.78 10.29
N LEU A 61 3.49 -6.97 9.35
CA LEU A 61 3.70 -6.66 7.95
C LEU A 61 2.98 -5.35 7.60
N LEU A 62 3.72 -4.37 7.14
CA LEU A 62 3.18 -3.10 6.67
C LEU A 62 3.12 -3.08 5.14
N LEU A 63 1.92 -3.05 4.58
CA LEU A 63 1.69 -2.98 3.15
C LEU A 63 1.33 -1.55 2.73
N ARG A 64 1.99 -1.04 1.70
CA ARG A 64 1.66 0.25 1.07
C ARG A 64 1.07 -0.01 -0.31
N ILE A 65 -0.23 -0.03 -0.37
CA ILE A 65 -1.05 -0.36 -1.56
C ILE A 65 -2.14 0.69 -1.75
N ASP A 66 -2.80 0.69 -2.90
CA ASP A 66 -3.98 1.52 -3.14
C ASP A 66 -5.25 0.91 -2.51
N HIS A 67 -6.38 1.60 -2.63
CA HIS A 67 -7.65 1.14 -2.05
C HIS A 67 -8.13 -0.20 -2.63
N GLN A 68 -7.87 -0.47 -3.92
CA GLN A 68 -8.26 -1.73 -4.57
C GLN A 68 -7.42 -2.90 -4.03
N GLY A 69 -6.12 -2.66 -3.88
CA GLY A 69 -5.20 -3.61 -3.26
C GLY A 69 -5.55 -3.87 -1.80
N ALA A 70 -5.88 -2.82 -1.03
CA ALA A 70 -6.30 -2.95 0.36
C ALA A 70 -7.56 -3.82 0.50
N ARG A 71 -8.55 -3.63 -0.38
CA ARG A 71 -9.77 -4.47 -0.40
C ARG A 71 -9.43 -5.94 -0.67
N LYS A 72 -8.62 -6.23 -1.69
CA LYS A 72 -8.21 -7.61 -2.01
C LYS A 72 -7.47 -8.29 -0.85
N VAL A 73 -6.60 -7.55 -0.18
CA VAL A 73 -5.91 -8.04 1.02
C VAL A 73 -6.91 -8.31 2.14
N LYS A 74 -7.85 -7.40 2.40
CA LYS A 74 -8.87 -7.55 3.44
C LYS A 74 -9.82 -8.73 3.17
N GLU A 75 -10.14 -9.03 1.90
CA GLU A 75 -10.93 -10.21 1.50
C GLU A 75 -10.22 -11.53 1.85
N GLN A 76 -8.90 -11.59 1.74
CA GLN A 76 -8.10 -12.79 2.03
C GLN A 76 -7.64 -12.86 3.49
N TYR A 77 -7.43 -11.70 4.11
CA TYR A 77 -7.00 -11.54 5.50
C TYR A 77 -7.95 -10.58 6.22
N PRO A 78 -9.15 -11.04 6.63
CA PRO A 78 -10.17 -10.17 7.26
C PRO A 78 -9.68 -9.46 8.53
N GLN A 79 -8.68 -10.03 9.22
CA GLN A 79 -8.04 -9.45 10.40
C GLN A 79 -7.03 -8.34 10.06
N ALA A 80 -6.68 -8.13 8.79
CA ALA A 80 -5.77 -7.05 8.40
C ALA A 80 -6.38 -5.69 8.76
N ILE A 81 -5.59 -4.83 9.37
CA ILE A 81 -5.99 -3.47 9.73
C ILE A 81 -5.67 -2.53 8.58
N SER A 82 -6.68 -1.84 8.10
CA SER A 82 -6.57 -0.91 6.99
C SER A 82 -6.57 0.55 7.47
N ILE A 83 -5.56 1.32 7.04
CA ILE A 83 -5.40 2.72 7.41
C ILE A 83 -5.41 3.56 6.14
N PHE A 84 -6.39 4.43 5.99
CA PHE A 84 -6.44 5.40 4.91
C PHE A 84 -5.69 6.68 5.33
N ILE A 85 -4.79 7.16 4.48
CA ILE A 85 -3.96 8.33 4.78
C ILE A 85 -4.28 9.44 3.78
N ILE A 86 -4.77 10.59 4.28
CA ILE A 86 -5.10 11.75 3.46
C ILE A 86 -4.29 12.99 3.85
N PRO A 87 -4.06 13.93 2.92
CA PRO A 87 -3.60 15.27 3.26
C PRO A 87 -4.62 16.03 4.12
N PRO A 88 -4.22 17.11 4.85
CA PRO A 88 -5.12 17.86 5.71
C PRO A 88 -6.22 18.62 4.96
N ASP A 89 -5.95 19.01 3.72
CA ASP A 89 -6.85 19.76 2.86
C ASP A 89 -6.55 19.55 1.37
N SER A 90 -7.49 19.96 0.53
CA SER A 90 -7.39 19.82 -0.93
C SER A 90 -6.27 20.67 -1.57
N GLU A 91 -5.92 21.80 -0.98
CA GLU A 91 -4.83 22.66 -1.46
C GLU A 91 -3.47 21.96 -1.21
N THR A 92 -3.25 21.43 -0.01
CA THR A 92 -2.06 20.64 0.32
C THR A 92 -1.98 19.40 -0.55
N TRP A 93 -3.10 18.75 -0.83
CA TRP A 93 -3.15 17.61 -1.73
C TRP A 93 -2.69 17.98 -3.14
N SER A 94 -3.30 18.99 -3.73
CA SER A 94 -2.94 19.49 -5.05
C SER A 94 -1.46 19.89 -5.13
N ARG A 95 -0.98 20.65 -4.14
CA ARG A 95 0.42 21.07 -4.06
C ARG A 95 1.39 19.89 -3.97
N ARG A 96 1.07 18.85 -3.19
CA ARG A 96 1.90 17.63 -3.07
C ARG A 96 1.88 16.78 -4.34
N LEU A 97 0.78 16.80 -5.10
CA LEU A 97 0.71 16.15 -6.40
C LEU A 97 1.56 16.88 -7.46
N ILE A 98 1.45 18.21 -7.53
CA ILE A 98 2.21 19.05 -8.46
C ILE A 98 3.72 19.01 -8.14
N GLY A 99 4.09 19.02 -6.88
CA GLY A 99 5.49 19.09 -6.41
C GLY A 99 6.36 17.87 -6.75
N ARG A 100 5.80 16.81 -7.35
CA ARG A 100 6.56 15.67 -7.86
C ARG A 100 7.24 15.90 -9.23
N GLY A 101 6.99 17.05 -9.87
CA GLY A 101 7.87 17.67 -10.87
C GLY A 101 7.94 17.05 -12.28
N THR A 102 7.16 16.01 -12.59
CA THR A 102 7.28 15.26 -13.86
C THR A 102 5.97 15.14 -14.65
N ASP A 103 4.89 15.76 -14.18
CA ASP A 103 3.57 15.50 -14.74
C ASP A 103 3.09 16.64 -15.67
N SER A 104 2.45 16.24 -16.76
CA SER A 104 1.71 17.18 -17.62
C SER A 104 0.44 17.69 -16.94
N ALA A 105 -0.15 18.78 -17.42
CA ALA A 105 -1.42 19.30 -16.89
C ALA A 105 -2.57 18.28 -16.98
N SER A 106 -2.58 17.44 -18.02
CA SER A 106 -3.55 16.33 -18.18
C SER A 106 -3.36 15.23 -17.15
N ASP A 107 -2.10 14.89 -16.80
CA ASP A 107 -1.81 13.88 -15.78
C ASP A 107 -2.24 14.36 -14.40
N LEU A 108 -2.05 15.66 -14.11
CA LEU A 108 -2.49 16.26 -12.86
C LEU A 108 -4.01 16.19 -12.70
N GLN A 109 -4.77 16.51 -13.76
CA GLN A 109 -6.23 16.46 -13.72
C GLN A 109 -6.74 15.03 -13.55
N THR A 110 -6.11 14.07 -14.20
CA THR A 110 -6.40 12.64 -14.01
C THR A 110 -6.13 12.21 -12.58
N ARG A 111 -5.01 12.59 -11.98
CA ARG A 111 -4.66 12.28 -10.60
C ARG A 111 -5.60 12.89 -9.58
N LEU A 112 -6.03 14.14 -9.79
CA LEU A 112 -7.02 14.81 -8.93
C LEU A 112 -8.38 14.12 -9.00
N SER A 113 -8.82 13.69 -10.20
CA SER A 113 -10.06 12.93 -10.33
C SER A 113 -9.99 11.56 -9.67
N THR A 114 -8.88 10.87 -9.84
CA THR A 114 -8.63 9.57 -9.16
C THR A 114 -8.62 9.76 -7.64
N ALA A 115 -7.94 10.79 -7.15
CA ALA A 115 -7.88 11.10 -5.73
C ALA A 115 -9.27 11.37 -5.12
N ASN A 116 -10.14 12.09 -5.83
CA ASN A 116 -11.51 12.30 -5.38
C ASN A 116 -12.32 10.99 -5.35
N GLN A 117 -12.13 10.10 -6.32
CA GLN A 117 -12.76 8.78 -6.31
C GLN A 117 -12.25 7.91 -5.15
N GLU A 118 -10.97 8.02 -4.78
CA GLU A 118 -10.42 7.32 -3.62
C GLU A 118 -11.07 7.76 -2.31
N LEU A 119 -11.50 9.02 -2.18
CA LEU A 119 -12.21 9.53 -0.99
C LEU A 119 -13.56 8.83 -0.77
N ASP A 120 -14.23 8.38 -1.83
CA ASP A 120 -15.50 7.67 -1.73
C ASP A 120 -15.35 6.31 -1.00
N HIS A 121 -14.12 5.81 -0.93
CA HIS A 121 -13.78 4.54 -0.29
C HIS A 121 -13.24 4.67 1.15
N ILE A 122 -13.21 5.87 1.73
CA ILE A 122 -12.71 6.06 3.11
C ILE A 122 -13.46 5.18 4.11
N SER A 123 -14.76 5.02 3.94
CA SER A 123 -15.60 4.20 4.83
C SER A 123 -15.26 2.71 4.82
N ASP A 124 -14.50 2.24 3.84
CA ASP A 124 -14.07 0.84 3.71
C ASP A 124 -12.84 0.53 4.57
N PHE A 125 -12.24 1.57 5.18
CA PHE A 125 -11.03 1.46 6.00
C PHE A 125 -11.36 1.50 7.50
N ASP A 126 -10.55 0.79 8.28
CA ASP A 126 -10.72 0.74 9.74
C ASP A 126 -10.30 2.07 10.39
N TYR A 127 -9.32 2.78 9.82
CA TYR A 127 -8.79 4.03 10.34
C TYR A 127 -8.55 5.06 9.23
N LEU A 128 -8.75 6.34 9.59
CA LEU A 128 -8.38 7.50 8.79
C LEU A 128 -7.30 8.30 9.51
N VAL A 129 -6.17 8.55 8.85
CA VAL A 129 -5.07 9.35 9.36
C VAL A 129 -4.85 10.57 8.48
N ILE A 130 -4.88 11.77 9.09
CA ILE A 130 -4.58 13.02 8.41
C ILE A 130 -3.06 13.22 8.41
N ASN A 131 -2.45 13.26 7.22
CA ASN A 131 -1.04 13.49 7.01
C ASN A 131 -0.74 15.00 6.87
N ASP A 132 -0.75 15.70 7.98
CA ASP A 132 -0.30 17.09 8.04
C ASP A 132 1.22 17.17 8.13
N SER A 133 1.81 16.58 9.16
CA SER A 133 3.25 16.41 9.29
C SER A 133 3.65 14.93 9.36
N LEU A 134 4.85 14.61 8.84
CA LEU A 134 5.35 13.24 8.82
C LEU A 134 5.48 12.66 10.24
N GLU A 135 5.92 13.47 11.19
CA GLU A 135 6.10 13.04 12.57
C GLU A 135 4.77 12.70 13.24
N GLN A 136 3.76 13.58 13.07
CA GLN A 136 2.43 13.35 13.60
C GLN A 136 1.78 12.11 12.96
N THR A 137 1.91 11.96 11.65
CA THR A 137 1.39 10.78 10.92
C THR A 137 2.04 9.50 11.42
N LYS A 138 3.36 9.49 11.57
CA LYS A 138 4.10 8.35 12.13
C LYS A 138 3.60 8.00 13.53
N LYS A 139 3.45 8.99 14.41
CA LYS A 139 2.94 8.79 15.77
C LYS A 139 1.53 8.18 15.75
N SER A 140 0.64 8.70 14.92
CA SER A 140 -0.74 8.18 14.78
C SER A 140 -0.74 6.72 14.34
N ILE A 141 0.04 6.38 13.31
CA ILE A 141 0.13 4.99 12.81
C ILE A 141 0.70 4.06 13.90
N LEU A 142 1.76 4.46 14.59
CA LEU A 142 2.31 3.64 15.68
C LEU A 142 1.30 3.44 16.81
N THR A 143 0.54 4.47 17.16
CA THR A 143 -0.52 4.38 18.18
C THR A 143 -1.61 3.38 17.76
N ILE A 144 -2.02 3.37 16.48
CA ILE A 144 -2.98 2.40 15.95
C ILE A 144 -2.41 0.98 16.08
N ILE A 145 -1.18 0.76 15.63
CA ILE A 145 -0.53 -0.55 15.72
C ILE A 145 -0.47 -1.05 17.17
N GLU A 146 -0.07 -0.18 18.10
CA GLU A 146 -0.03 -0.55 19.53
C GLU A 146 -1.41 -0.88 20.10
N ALA A 147 -2.44 -0.11 19.72
CA ALA A 147 -3.81 -0.33 20.16
C ALA A 147 -4.35 -1.68 19.64
N GLU A 148 -4.13 -1.98 18.36
CA GLU A 148 -4.58 -3.24 17.74
C GLU A 148 -3.87 -4.46 18.34
N ARG A 149 -2.58 -4.38 18.61
CA ARG A 149 -1.85 -5.45 19.31
C ARG A 149 -2.42 -5.77 20.70
N VAL A 150 -2.93 -4.75 21.41
CA VAL A 150 -3.59 -4.95 22.71
C VAL A 150 -4.98 -5.51 22.54
N ALA A 151 -5.72 -5.10 21.52
CA ALA A 151 -7.06 -5.60 21.21
C ALA A 151 -7.05 -7.09 20.86
N ASP A 152 -6.09 -7.54 20.07
CA ASP A 152 -5.94 -8.94 19.68
C ASP A 152 -5.66 -9.86 20.88
N ARG A 153 -4.94 -9.38 21.90
CA ARG A 153 -4.70 -10.13 23.16
C ARG A 153 -5.97 -10.42 23.97
N LYS A 154 -7.05 -9.69 23.73
CA LYS A 154 -8.34 -9.96 24.39
C LYS A 154 -9.09 -11.15 23.78
N SER A 155 -8.70 -11.61 22.62
CA SER A 155 -9.30 -12.77 21.95
C SER A 155 -8.77 -14.11 22.49
N VAL A 156 -7.84 -14.11 23.44
CA VAL A 156 -7.15 -15.29 24.00
C VAL A 156 -7.60 -15.57 25.44
N VAL A 157 -8.70 -14.99 25.91
CA VAL A 157 -9.26 -15.28 27.26
C VAL A 157 -10.54 -16.09 27.14
#